data_2decb201bbfdf15800b78f2d9e59c7a6
#
_entry.id   2decb201bbfdf15800b78f2d9e59c7a6
#
_cell.length_a   1.000
_cell.length_b   1.000
_cell.length_c   1.000
_cell.angle_alpha   90.00
_cell.angle_beta   90.00
_cell.angle_gamma   90.00
#
_symmetry.space_group_name_H-M   'P 1'
#
loop_
_entity.id
_entity.type
_entity.pdbx_description
1 polymer ?
#
loop_
_entity_poly.entity_id
_entity_poly.type
_entity_poly.pdbx_seq_one_letter_code
_entity_poly.pdbx_strand_id
1 'polypeptide(L)'
;MNLEELKVELENLNDNDFDQLIQFVKDHKLINDYTSILIDALEKKYSNSFVCPKCGSIHIVKNGLYKNGTQRYLCKECLKNFSPYKDTILENTKLQPITWLKYLIIMNEDEDLRDCAKYAGVSLKGSFYMRHKIMNALSHEMDNIKLSGIIELDEMSVNISYSGNHQKQDKSKKLPRKSYKRGRKGKKHKHNSEYTDEIQIACAIDRNGNLFLKVAEIGTTTLDKNQVIKAYSDHINENSSLCTDGLFVYRILAREKKMTHFAFTSSSKEKRGLYHINHINYVHKKIREYMNKHPGISSKYLNEYLSLIGYFLKKEIHNIHDDFVNLFSCNCDFRRANYIGTGFATDIISLG
;
A
#
# COMPACT_ATOMS: atom_id res chain seq x y z
N MET A 1 15.10 35.22 24.80
CA MET A 1 14.65 35.45 23.41
C MET A 1 13.15 35.22 23.38
N ASN A 2 12.38 36.23 23.07
CA ASN A 2 10.91 36.13 22.93
C ASN A 2 10.57 35.78 21.45
N LEU A 3 9.28 35.59 21.15
CA LEU A 3 8.85 35.17 19.82
C LEU A 3 9.12 36.26 18.75
N GLU A 4 9.05 37.54 19.10
CA GLU A 4 9.31 38.64 18.17
C GLU A 4 10.81 38.76 17.84
N GLU A 5 11.68 38.63 18.84
CA GLU A 5 13.13 38.57 18.63
C GLU A 5 13.51 37.38 17.71
N LEU A 6 12.87 36.22 17.92
CA LEU A 6 13.09 35.05 17.06
C LEU A 6 12.66 35.29 15.61
N LYS A 7 11.52 35.98 15.38
CA LYS A 7 11.08 36.30 14.02
C LYS A 7 12.08 37.18 13.27
N VAL A 8 12.60 38.21 13.94
CA VAL A 8 13.62 39.11 13.34
C VAL A 8 14.91 38.33 12.99
N GLU A 9 15.35 37.40 13.84
CA GLU A 9 16.51 36.56 13.54
C GLU A 9 16.23 35.61 12.35
N LEU A 10 15.03 35.06 12.27
CA LEU A 10 14.64 34.19 11.16
C LEU A 10 14.60 34.90 9.81
N GLU A 11 14.15 36.18 9.77
CA GLU A 11 14.15 37.00 8.56
C GLU A 11 15.56 37.33 8.04
N ASN A 12 16.58 37.25 8.89
CA ASN A 12 17.97 37.50 8.51
C ASN A 12 18.75 36.25 8.10
N LEU A 13 18.13 35.06 8.16
CA LEU A 13 18.77 33.83 7.70
C LEU A 13 18.80 33.77 6.18
N ASN A 14 19.90 33.25 5.62
CA ASN A 14 19.89 32.85 4.21
C ASN A 14 19.07 31.56 4.01
N ASP A 15 18.67 31.30 2.76
CA ASP A 15 17.78 30.19 2.42
C ASP A 15 18.29 28.84 2.92
N ASN A 16 19.61 28.58 2.84
CA ASN A 16 20.19 27.32 3.28
C ASN A 16 20.13 27.13 4.81
N ASP A 17 20.42 28.18 5.59
CA ASP A 17 20.37 28.13 7.04
C ASP A 17 18.91 28.08 7.54
N PHE A 18 17.99 28.76 6.83
CA PHE A 18 16.57 28.67 7.09
C PHE A 18 16.05 27.24 6.87
N ASP A 19 16.40 26.58 5.75
CA ASP A 19 16.04 25.19 5.48
C ASP A 19 16.61 24.24 6.54
N GLN A 20 17.88 24.45 6.98
CA GLN A 20 18.47 23.65 8.06
C GLN A 20 17.73 23.84 9.39
N LEU A 21 17.31 25.04 9.71
CA LEU A 21 16.53 25.31 10.92
C LEU A 21 15.14 24.68 10.86
N ILE A 22 14.45 24.80 9.74
CA ILE A 22 13.16 24.13 9.52
C ILE A 22 13.31 22.62 9.69
N GLN A 23 14.36 22.05 9.13
CA GLN A 23 14.64 20.61 9.28
C GLN A 23 14.92 20.23 10.74
N PHE A 24 15.71 21.03 11.46
CA PHE A 24 15.98 20.82 12.89
C PHE A 24 14.70 20.89 13.73
N VAL A 25 13.83 21.87 13.49
CA VAL A 25 12.54 22.01 14.21
C VAL A 25 11.62 20.81 13.92
N LYS A 26 11.53 20.38 12.65
CA LYS A 26 10.76 19.19 12.27
C LYS A 26 11.29 17.94 12.97
N ASP A 27 12.60 17.74 12.97
CA ASP A 27 13.23 16.61 13.63
C ASP A 27 13.03 16.64 15.15
N HIS A 28 13.11 17.81 15.78
CA HIS A 28 12.94 17.96 17.23
C HIS A 28 11.48 17.68 17.65
N LYS A 29 10.51 18.20 16.91
CA LYS A 29 9.08 17.90 17.11
C LYS A 29 8.83 16.40 16.95
N LEU A 30 9.36 15.80 15.89
CA LEU A 30 9.24 14.38 15.62
C LEU A 30 9.80 13.50 16.75
N ILE A 31 10.96 13.90 17.34
CA ILE A 31 11.57 13.16 18.47
C ILE A 31 10.66 13.24 19.71
N ASN A 32 9.99 14.36 19.94
CA ASN A 32 9.07 14.50 21.05
C ASN A 32 7.78 13.66 20.85
N ASP A 33 7.24 13.64 19.64
CA ASP A 33 6.00 12.92 19.31
C ASP A 33 6.23 11.41 19.14
N TYR A 34 7.45 10.98 18.83
CA TYR A 34 7.78 9.59 18.51
C TYR A 34 7.46 8.59 19.63
N THR A 35 7.71 8.96 20.89
CA THR A 35 7.45 8.07 22.03
C THR A 35 5.95 7.85 22.22
N SER A 36 5.13 8.90 22.08
CA SER A 36 3.68 8.79 22.16
C SER A 36 3.13 7.91 21.02
N ILE A 37 3.57 8.14 19.79
CA ILE A 37 3.17 7.33 18.63
C ILE A 37 3.43 5.84 18.85
N LEU A 38 4.60 5.49 19.39
CA LEU A 38 4.92 4.08 19.66
C LEU A 38 4.08 3.47 20.79
N ILE A 39 3.80 4.24 21.85
CA ILE A 39 2.93 3.82 22.95
C ILE A 39 1.53 3.57 22.40
N ASP A 40 0.95 4.53 21.70
CA ASP A 40 -0.39 4.47 21.15
C ASP A 40 -0.53 3.30 20.14
N ALA A 41 0.51 3.07 19.32
CA ALA A 41 0.55 1.93 18.40
C ALA A 41 0.56 0.58 19.13
N LEU A 42 1.30 0.46 20.24
CA LEU A 42 1.31 -0.75 21.05
C LEU A 42 -0.03 -0.94 21.80
N GLU A 43 -0.60 0.13 22.34
CA GLU A 43 -1.93 0.11 22.97
C GLU A 43 -2.99 -0.32 21.96
N LYS A 44 -2.99 0.24 20.76
CA LYS A 44 -3.88 -0.17 19.68
C LYS A 44 -3.71 -1.65 19.32
N LYS A 45 -2.46 -2.09 19.12
CA LYS A 45 -2.15 -3.48 18.76
C LYS A 45 -2.64 -4.48 19.81
N TYR A 46 -2.50 -4.14 21.08
CA TYR A 46 -2.83 -5.00 22.20
C TYR A 46 -4.09 -4.56 22.95
N SER A 47 -4.98 -3.83 22.29
CA SER A 47 -6.24 -3.31 22.87
C SER A 47 -7.11 -4.40 23.54
N ASN A 48 -7.07 -5.64 23.01
CA ASN A 48 -7.85 -6.76 23.53
C ASN A 48 -7.12 -7.57 24.63
N SER A 49 -5.81 -7.58 24.66
CA SER A 49 -4.91 -8.10 25.69
C SER A 49 -3.48 -8.29 25.13
N PHE A 50 -2.48 -8.19 26.01
CA PHE A 50 -1.10 -8.51 25.65
C PHE A 50 -0.90 -10.03 25.75
N VAL A 51 -0.96 -10.71 24.60
CA VAL A 51 -0.88 -12.17 24.52
C VAL A 51 0.36 -12.64 23.77
N CYS A 52 0.77 -13.88 24.01
CA CYS A 52 1.84 -14.50 23.25
C CYS A 52 1.46 -14.67 21.77
N PRO A 53 2.21 -14.12 20.81
CA PRO A 53 1.86 -14.21 19.40
C PRO A 53 1.97 -15.63 18.82
N LYS A 54 2.54 -16.60 19.59
CA LYS A 54 2.67 -17.99 19.15
C LYS A 54 1.56 -18.89 19.63
N CYS A 55 1.13 -18.74 20.90
CA CYS A 55 0.17 -19.67 21.53
C CYS A 55 -1.02 -18.97 22.17
N GLY A 56 -1.13 -17.65 22.08
CA GLY A 56 -2.26 -16.88 22.65
C GLY A 56 -2.27 -16.76 24.17
N SER A 57 -1.30 -17.33 24.89
CA SER A 57 -1.25 -17.29 26.37
C SER A 57 -1.04 -15.88 26.89
N ILE A 58 -1.69 -15.56 28.01
CA ILE A 58 -1.51 -14.31 28.76
C ILE A 58 -0.37 -14.42 29.80
N HIS A 59 0.19 -15.61 30.05
CA HIS A 59 1.26 -15.85 31.01
C HIS A 59 2.62 -15.39 30.44
N ILE A 60 2.82 -14.09 30.43
CA ILE A 60 3.98 -13.43 29.83
C ILE A 60 4.74 -12.68 30.93
N VAL A 61 6.08 -12.77 30.88
CA VAL A 61 6.98 -12.04 31.78
C VAL A 61 8.03 -11.28 31.00
N LYS A 62 8.50 -10.14 31.53
CA LYS A 62 9.66 -9.43 31.02
C LYS A 62 10.91 -10.31 31.15
N ASN A 63 11.72 -10.38 30.08
CA ASN A 63 12.92 -11.23 30.03
C ASN A 63 14.12 -10.46 29.46
N GLY A 64 14.49 -9.35 30.12
CA GLY A 64 15.57 -8.49 29.70
C GLY A 64 15.29 -7.70 28.40
N LEU A 65 16.36 -7.17 27.81
CA LEU A 65 16.28 -6.35 26.59
C LEU A 65 16.97 -7.04 25.43
N TYR A 66 16.55 -6.71 24.21
CA TYR A 66 17.32 -6.99 22.99
C TYR A 66 18.49 -5.99 22.87
N LYS A 67 19.46 -6.29 21.99
CA LYS A 67 20.64 -5.42 21.75
C LYS A 67 20.28 -3.99 21.31
N ASN A 68 19.09 -3.80 20.73
CA ASN A 68 18.59 -2.50 20.30
C ASN A 68 17.78 -1.77 21.37
N GLY A 69 17.81 -2.23 22.62
CA GLY A 69 17.07 -1.63 23.73
C GLY A 69 15.59 -2.02 23.84
N THR A 70 15.04 -2.76 22.88
CA THR A 70 13.63 -3.18 22.92
C THR A 70 13.38 -4.19 24.03
N GLN A 71 12.28 -4.03 24.78
CA GLN A 71 11.87 -5.00 25.82
C GLN A 71 11.64 -6.38 25.20
N ARG A 72 12.27 -7.39 25.77
CA ARG A 72 12.06 -8.80 25.43
C ARG A 72 11.08 -9.42 26.42
N TYR A 73 10.17 -10.22 25.93
CA TYR A 73 9.19 -10.97 26.72
C TYR A 73 9.38 -12.47 26.53
N LEU A 74 9.06 -13.24 27.58
CA LEU A 74 9.02 -14.70 27.58
C LEU A 74 7.60 -15.17 27.89
N CYS A 75 7.06 -16.02 27.04
CA CYS A 75 5.83 -16.77 27.35
C CYS A 75 6.17 -17.96 28.26
N LYS A 76 5.48 -18.09 29.39
CA LYS A 76 5.68 -19.18 30.35
C LYS A 76 5.12 -20.53 29.86
N GLU A 77 4.13 -20.50 28.94
CA GLU A 77 3.52 -21.73 28.41
C GLU A 77 4.37 -22.34 27.27
N CYS A 78 4.66 -21.58 26.22
CA CYS A 78 5.39 -22.10 25.06
C CYS A 78 6.91 -21.85 25.11
N LEU A 79 7.42 -21.20 26.15
CA LEU A 79 8.83 -20.89 26.43
C LEU A 79 9.52 -20.11 25.27
N LYS A 80 8.75 -19.37 24.47
CA LYS A 80 9.29 -18.53 23.39
C LYS A 80 9.46 -17.09 23.82
N ASN A 81 10.60 -16.53 23.43
CA ASN A 81 10.84 -15.09 23.55
C ASN A 81 10.25 -14.36 22.36
N PHE A 82 9.74 -13.15 22.60
CA PHE A 82 9.24 -12.27 21.54
C PHE A 82 9.40 -10.80 21.94
N SER A 83 9.29 -9.92 20.94
CA SER A 83 9.26 -8.47 21.05
C SER A 83 7.81 -7.98 20.98
N PRO A 84 7.46 -6.84 21.61
CA PRO A 84 6.13 -6.23 21.45
C PRO A 84 5.86 -5.82 19.98
N TYR A 85 6.92 -5.69 19.17
CA TYR A 85 6.82 -5.38 17.73
C TYR A 85 6.66 -6.61 16.83
N LYS A 86 6.44 -7.81 17.42
CA LYS A 86 6.21 -9.03 16.66
C LYS A 86 5.05 -8.86 15.68
N ASP A 87 5.25 -9.32 14.44
CA ASP A 87 4.28 -9.20 13.34
C ASP A 87 3.90 -7.74 12.96
N THR A 88 4.79 -6.76 13.21
CA THR A 88 4.67 -5.39 12.73
C THR A 88 5.80 -5.01 11.78
N ILE A 89 5.72 -3.81 11.18
CA ILE A 89 6.81 -3.27 10.36
C ILE A 89 8.13 -3.11 11.13
N LEU A 90 8.09 -3.04 12.46
CA LEU A 90 9.26 -2.94 13.34
C LEU A 90 9.84 -4.30 13.73
N GLU A 91 9.23 -5.42 13.33
CA GLU A 91 9.78 -6.74 13.62
C GLU A 91 11.12 -6.97 12.88
N ASN A 92 12.08 -7.59 13.54
CA ASN A 92 13.38 -7.98 12.97
C ASN A 92 14.16 -6.82 12.29
N THR A 93 13.90 -5.58 12.68
CA THR A 93 14.68 -4.43 12.22
C THR A 93 15.87 -4.15 13.15
N LYS A 94 16.99 -3.73 12.55
CA LYS A 94 18.14 -3.17 13.28
C LYS A 94 18.06 -1.64 13.38
N LEU A 95 17.14 -1.03 12.63
CA LEU A 95 16.95 0.41 12.61
C LEU A 95 16.15 0.84 13.83
N GLN A 96 16.48 2.01 14.36
CA GLN A 96 15.71 2.63 15.42
C GLN A 96 14.31 3.01 14.89
N PRO A 97 13.25 2.93 15.72
CA PRO A 97 11.91 3.32 15.28
C PRO A 97 11.80 4.76 14.75
N ILE A 98 12.60 5.69 15.27
CA ILE A 98 12.69 7.08 14.77
C ILE A 98 13.12 7.14 13.30
N THR A 99 13.98 6.23 12.84
CA THR A 99 14.38 6.12 11.42
C THR A 99 13.18 5.73 10.54
N TRP A 100 12.29 4.87 11.05
CA TRP A 100 11.06 4.50 10.37
C TRP A 100 10.09 5.68 10.27
N LEU A 101 9.99 6.48 11.32
CA LEU A 101 9.15 7.66 11.34
C LEU A 101 9.64 8.71 10.32
N LYS A 102 10.95 9.01 10.31
CA LYS A 102 11.58 9.86 9.27
C LYS A 102 11.28 9.36 7.86
N TYR A 103 11.39 8.05 7.66
CA TYR A 103 11.10 7.43 6.36
C TYR A 103 9.64 7.65 5.94
N LEU A 104 8.68 7.43 6.85
CA LEU A 104 7.25 7.58 6.61
C LEU A 104 6.87 9.02 6.27
N ILE A 105 7.48 10.02 6.93
CA ILE A 105 7.23 11.43 6.63
C ILE A 105 7.53 11.74 5.17
N ILE A 106 8.71 11.39 4.68
CA ILE A 106 9.11 11.67 3.30
C ILE A 106 8.36 10.77 2.30
N MET A 107 8.08 9.53 2.67
CA MET A 107 7.23 8.67 1.85
C MET A 107 5.83 9.26 1.68
N ASN A 108 5.29 9.92 2.71
CA ASN A 108 4.02 10.60 2.66
C ASN A 108 3.98 11.84 1.75
N GLU A 109 5.13 12.42 1.42
CA GLU A 109 5.27 13.46 0.39
C GLU A 109 5.31 12.86 -1.03
N ASP A 110 5.05 11.55 -1.17
CA ASP A 110 5.11 10.80 -2.43
C ASP A 110 6.49 10.88 -3.11
N GLU A 111 7.55 10.88 -2.29
CA GLU A 111 8.93 10.93 -2.76
C GLU A 111 9.46 9.56 -3.17
N ASP A 112 10.50 9.56 -4.00
CA ASP A 112 11.10 8.34 -4.51
C ASP A 112 11.95 7.60 -3.44
N LEU A 113 12.45 6.42 -3.79
CA LEU A 113 13.25 5.59 -2.86
C LEU A 113 14.58 6.24 -2.48
N ARG A 114 15.17 7.11 -3.35
CA ARG A 114 16.47 7.75 -3.10
C ARG A 114 16.30 8.89 -2.11
N ASP A 115 15.26 9.69 -2.27
CA ASP A 115 14.96 10.80 -1.37
C ASP A 115 14.55 10.29 0.00
N CYS A 116 13.72 9.26 0.08
CA CYS A 116 13.41 8.56 1.33
C CYS A 116 14.67 7.99 2.00
N ALA A 117 15.59 7.39 1.22
CA ALA A 117 16.84 6.86 1.75
C ALA A 117 17.72 7.95 2.34
N LYS A 118 17.89 9.06 1.61
CA LYS A 118 18.69 10.22 1.99
C LYS A 118 18.17 10.83 3.30
N TYR A 119 16.88 11.11 3.36
CA TYR A 119 16.26 11.75 4.53
C TYR A 119 16.29 10.86 5.78
N ALA A 120 15.98 9.58 5.63
CA ALA A 120 16.01 8.63 6.75
C ALA A 120 17.43 8.17 7.13
N GLY A 121 18.48 8.55 6.39
CA GLY A 121 19.85 8.15 6.64
C GLY A 121 20.10 6.64 6.42
N VAL A 122 19.43 6.03 5.45
CA VAL A 122 19.56 4.59 5.15
C VAL A 122 20.09 4.38 3.72
N SER A 123 20.58 3.16 3.44
CA SER A 123 20.96 2.80 2.06
C SER A 123 19.75 2.69 1.16
N LEU A 124 19.93 2.88 -0.16
CA LEU A 124 18.85 2.67 -1.15
C LEU A 124 18.21 1.27 -1.05
N LYS A 125 19.01 0.24 -0.76
CA LYS A 125 18.53 -1.12 -0.51
C LYS A 125 17.70 -1.19 0.78
N GLY A 126 18.10 -0.45 1.83
CA GLY A 126 17.33 -0.30 3.07
C GLY A 126 15.99 0.35 2.81
N SER A 127 15.99 1.48 2.09
CA SER A 127 14.78 2.20 1.67
C SER A 127 13.81 1.29 0.89
N PHE A 128 14.31 0.51 -0.07
CA PHE A 128 13.49 -0.47 -0.79
C PHE A 128 12.80 -1.47 0.16
N TYR A 129 13.54 -2.07 1.09
CA TYR A 129 12.95 -3.02 2.04
C TYR A 129 11.98 -2.35 3.04
N MET A 130 12.28 -1.12 3.47
CA MET A 130 11.35 -0.37 4.33
C MET A 130 10.03 -0.12 3.61
N ARG A 131 10.08 0.37 2.36
CA ARG A 131 8.87 0.61 1.55
C ARG A 131 8.05 -0.67 1.38
N HIS A 132 8.68 -1.77 0.98
CA HIS A 132 7.97 -3.04 0.81
C HIS A 132 7.38 -3.59 2.10
N LYS A 133 8.03 -3.36 3.23
CA LYS A 133 7.51 -3.77 4.53
C LYS A 133 6.28 -2.96 4.94
N ILE A 134 6.28 -1.66 4.65
CA ILE A 134 5.12 -0.78 4.84
C ILE A 134 3.98 -1.20 3.89
N MET A 135 4.27 -1.39 2.62
CA MET A 135 3.27 -1.81 1.62
C MET A 135 2.65 -3.17 1.96
N ASN A 136 3.43 -4.12 2.50
CA ASN A 136 2.92 -5.39 2.99
C ASN A 136 1.93 -5.19 4.15
N ALA A 137 2.24 -4.31 5.11
CA ALA A 137 1.30 -3.99 6.19
C ALA A 137 -0.01 -3.37 5.64
N LEU A 138 0.10 -2.44 4.69
CA LEU A 138 -1.06 -1.83 4.03
C LEU A 138 -1.88 -2.83 3.20
N SER A 139 -1.26 -3.85 2.61
CA SER A 139 -1.98 -4.88 1.85
C SER A 139 -2.85 -5.77 2.74
N HIS A 140 -2.43 -6.05 3.95
CA HIS A 140 -3.28 -6.73 4.94
C HIS A 140 -4.53 -5.92 5.30
N GLU A 141 -4.43 -4.59 5.39
CA GLU A 141 -5.61 -3.73 5.58
C GLU A 141 -6.53 -3.75 4.36
N MET A 142 -5.96 -3.67 3.15
CA MET A 142 -6.71 -3.72 1.89
C MET A 142 -7.49 -5.02 1.75
N ASP A 143 -6.90 -6.16 2.09
CA ASP A 143 -7.54 -7.48 2.03
C ASP A 143 -8.72 -7.63 3.03
N ASN A 144 -8.78 -6.81 4.08
CA ASN A 144 -9.85 -6.83 5.08
C ASN A 144 -10.97 -5.82 4.83
N ILE A 145 -10.87 -4.98 3.79
CA ILE A 145 -11.87 -3.96 3.50
C ILE A 145 -13.21 -4.60 3.14
N LYS A 146 -14.28 -4.04 3.73
CA LYS A 146 -15.68 -4.34 3.41
C LYS A 146 -16.37 -3.06 2.98
N LEU A 147 -16.94 -3.08 1.78
CA LEU A 147 -17.66 -1.97 1.18
C LEU A 147 -19.16 -2.10 1.44
N SER A 148 -19.85 -0.99 1.69
CA SER A 148 -21.28 -0.98 2.00
C SER A 148 -21.99 0.27 1.50
N GLY A 149 -23.32 0.23 1.45
CA GLY A 149 -24.16 1.33 1.02
C GLY A 149 -24.10 1.53 -0.50
N ILE A 150 -23.70 2.68 -0.99
CA ILE A 150 -23.55 2.94 -2.44
C ILE A 150 -22.10 2.67 -2.83
N ILE A 151 -21.87 1.67 -3.65
CA ILE A 151 -20.55 1.20 -4.09
C ILE A 151 -20.39 1.49 -5.58
N GLU A 152 -19.33 2.18 -5.96
CA GLU A 152 -18.87 2.31 -7.34
C GLU A 152 -17.83 1.23 -7.63
N LEU A 153 -17.96 0.55 -8.75
CA LEU A 153 -17.10 -0.57 -9.11
C LEU A 153 -16.79 -0.52 -10.61
N ASP A 154 -15.52 -0.70 -10.94
CA ASP A 154 -15.02 -0.75 -12.32
C ASP A 154 -13.64 -1.38 -12.35
N GLU A 155 -13.19 -1.90 -13.48
CA GLU A 155 -11.83 -2.35 -13.69
C GLU A 155 -11.03 -1.38 -14.55
N MET A 156 -9.71 -1.43 -14.36
CA MET A 156 -8.78 -0.71 -15.23
C MET A 156 -7.63 -1.58 -15.69
N SER A 157 -7.24 -1.41 -16.95
CA SER A 157 -6.07 -2.07 -17.51
C SER A 157 -4.80 -1.27 -17.32
N VAL A 158 -3.70 -1.97 -17.01
CA VAL A 158 -2.34 -1.45 -17.06
C VAL A 158 -1.43 -2.43 -17.79
N ASN A 159 -0.36 -1.93 -18.43
CA ASN A 159 0.60 -2.81 -19.11
C ASN A 159 1.50 -3.54 -18.11
N ILE A 160 1.85 -4.80 -18.41
CA ILE A 160 2.85 -5.55 -17.65
C ILE A 160 4.20 -4.85 -17.71
N SER A 161 4.78 -4.58 -16.54
CA SER A 161 6.13 -4.03 -16.36
C SER A 161 7.08 -5.09 -15.82
N TYR A 162 8.13 -5.37 -16.58
CA TYR A 162 9.23 -6.25 -16.18
C TYR A 162 10.42 -5.49 -15.59
N SER A 163 10.18 -4.34 -14.96
CA SER A 163 11.22 -3.53 -14.34
C SER A 163 11.96 -4.32 -13.25
N GLY A 164 13.26 -4.07 -13.10
CA GLY A 164 14.08 -4.74 -12.09
C GLY A 164 14.46 -6.19 -12.42
N ASN A 165 14.12 -6.71 -13.60
CA ASN A 165 14.61 -7.99 -14.04
C ASN A 165 16.08 -7.89 -14.48
N HIS A 166 16.98 -8.35 -13.63
CA HIS A 166 18.42 -8.36 -13.87
C HIS A 166 18.97 -9.66 -14.47
N GLN A 167 18.11 -10.67 -14.65
CA GLN A 167 18.53 -12.01 -15.15
C GLN A 167 18.53 -12.10 -16.68
N LYS A 168 19.04 -11.08 -17.35
CA LYS A 168 19.11 -11.01 -18.82
C LYS A 168 19.96 -12.12 -19.46
N GLN A 169 20.85 -12.75 -18.69
CA GLN A 169 21.76 -13.79 -19.19
C GLN A 169 21.21 -15.21 -19.02
N ASP A 170 20.21 -15.40 -18.19
CA ASP A 170 19.57 -16.71 -17.99
C ASP A 170 18.57 -16.99 -19.11
N LYS A 171 18.96 -17.85 -20.04
CA LYS A 171 18.12 -18.23 -21.20
C LYS A 171 16.84 -18.96 -20.80
N SER A 172 16.79 -19.57 -19.61
CA SER A 172 15.58 -20.24 -19.07
C SER A 172 14.52 -19.25 -18.61
N LYS A 173 14.91 -18.00 -18.35
CA LYS A 173 14.05 -16.93 -17.82
C LYS A 173 13.85 -15.81 -18.85
N LYS A 174 13.65 -16.18 -20.11
CA LYS A 174 13.35 -15.20 -21.16
C LYS A 174 12.07 -14.44 -20.84
N LEU A 175 12.13 -13.12 -20.95
CA LEU A 175 10.92 -12.30 -20.92
C LEU A 175 10.00 -12.69 -22.10
N PRO A 176 8.68 -12.68 -21.91
CA PRO A 176 7.70 -12.99 -22.97
C PRO A 176 7.84 -12.07 -24.19
N ARG A 177 8.39 -10.87 -23.99
CA ARG A 177 8.61 -9.88 -25.05
C ARG A 177 9.96 -9.16 -24.91
N LYS A 178 10.40 -8.53 -26.00
CA LYS A 178 11.56 -7.62 -25.98
C LYS A 178 11.24 -6.34 -25.19
N SER A 179 12.22 -5.81 -24.49
CA SER A 179 12.09 -4.53 -23.81
C SER A 179 11.73 -3.41 -24.82
N TYR A 180 10.84 -2.51 -24.42
CA TYR A 180 10.52 -1.35 -25.24
C TYR A 180 11.75 -0.42 -25.37
N LYS A 181 11.91 0.22 -26.52
CA LYS A 181 12.91 1.26 -26.69
C LYS A 181 12.53 2.45 -25.78
N ARG A 182 13.54 3.04 -25.13
CA ARG A 182 13.37 4.18 -24.23
C ARG A 182 12.62 5.31 -24.94
N GLY A 183 11.63 5.92 -24.31
CA GLY A 183 10.83 7.01 -24.85
C GLY A 183 9.74 6.63 -25.85
N ARG A 184 9.57 5.36 -26.19
CA ARG A 184 8.45 4.91 -27.05
C ARG A 184 7.37 4.24 -26.23
N LYS A 185 6.12 4.73 -26.37
CA LYS A 185 4.94 3.97 -25.93
C LYS A 185 4.89 2.66 -26.72
N GLY A 186 4.68 1.53 -26.02
CA GLY A 186 4.51 0.24 -26.68
C GLY A 186 3.42 0.31 -27.75
N LYS A 187 3.61 -0.38 -28.86
CA LYS A 187 2.51 -0.57 -29.82
C LYS A 187 1.41 -1.39 -29.12
N LYS A 188 0.16 -0.92 -29.18
CA LYS A 188 -0.99 -1.76 -28.81
C LYS A 188 -0.88 -3.05 -29.63
N HIS A 189 -0.81 -4.20 -28.95
CA HIS A 189 -0.83 -5.49 -29.65
C HIS A 189 -2.17 -5.62 -30.38
N LYS A 190 -2.09 -6.13 -31.62
CA LYS A 190 -3.30 -6.44 -32.37
C LYS A 190 -4.06 -7.57 -31.64
N HIS A 191 -5.37 -7.47 -31.63
CA HIS A 191 -6.37 -8.24 -30.90
C HIS A 191 -6.40 -9.79 -31.13
N ASN A 192 -5.38 -10.41 -31.71
CA ASN A 192 -5.41 -11.81 -32.16
C ASN A 192 -4.48 -12.76 -31.40
N SER A 193 -3.96 -12.38 -30.21
CA SER A 193 -3.23 -13.32 -29.36
C SER A 193 -4.05 -13.67 -28.13
N GLU A 194 -4.10 -14.93 -27.76
CA GLU A 194 -4.76 -15.43 -26.55
C GLU A 194 -4.17 -14.82 -25.27
N TYR A 195 -2.97 -14.22 -25.36
CA TYR A 195 -2.29 -13.53 -24.27
C TYR A 195 -2.05 -12.05 -24.60
N THR A 196 -2.43 -11.16 -23.70
CA THR A 196 -2.17 -9.73 -23.79
C THR A 196 -1.16 -9.30 -22.73
N ASP A 197 -0.36 -8.26 -23.02
CA ASP A 197 0.56 -7.62 -22.06
C ASP A 197 -0.19 -6.70 -21.08
N GLU A 198 -1.41 -7.07 -20.66
CA GLU A 198 -2.27 -6.26 -19.80
C GLU A 198 -2.56 -6.97 -18.48
N ILE A 199 -2.72 -6.17 -17.44
CA ILE A 199 -3.16 -6.58 -16.11
C ILE A 199 -4.46 -5.86 -15.82
N GLN A 200 -5.48 -6.59 -15.41
CA GLN A 200 -6.74 -6.04 -14.94
C GLN A 200 -6.66 -5.78 -13.43
N ILE A 201 -6.95 -4.56 -13.03
CA ILE A 201 -7.03 -4.12 -11.64
C ILE A 201 -8.50 -3.94 -11.29
N ALA A 202 -8.97 -4.71 -10.32
CA ALA A 202 -10.27 -4.53 -9.71
C ALA A 202 -10.25 -3.29 -8.80
N CYS A 203 -11.17 -2.37 -9.02
CA CYS A 203 -11.28 -1.13 -8.27
C CYS A 203 -12.72 -1.00 -7.74
N ALA A 204 -12.88 -0.70 -6.45
CA ALA A 204 -14.18 -0.40 -5.87
C ALA A 204 -14.06 0.64 -4.76
N ILE A 205 -15.04 1.54 -4.66
CA ILE A 205 -15.10 2.58 -3.63
C ILE A 205 -16.55 2.76 -3.16
N ASP A 206 -16.74 2.92 -1.85
CA ASP A 206 -18.05 3.27 -1.28
C ASP A 206 -18.15 4.77 -0.94
N ARG A 207 -19.33 5.22 -0.53
CA ARG A 207 -19.58 6.63 -0.16
C ARG A 207 -18.93 7.03 1.18
N ASN A 208 -18.48 6.06 1.98
CA ASN A 208 -17.74 6.32 3.21
C ASN A 208 -16.23 6.51 2.95
N GLY A 209 -15.78 6.40 1.67
CA GLY A 209 -14.38 6.51 1.29
C GLY A 209 -13.58 5.21 1.48
N ASN A 210 -14.23 4.08 1.79
CA ASN A 210 -13.55 2.80 1.79
C ASN A 210 -13.20 2.43 0.34
N LEU A 211 -11.92 2.16 0.10
CA LEU A 211 -11.36 1.90 -1.21
C LEU A 211 -10.73 0.51 -1.25
N PHE A 212 -11.11 -0.29 -2.24
CA PHE A 212 -10.54 -1.59 -2.53
C PHE A 212 -9.85 -1.57 -3.90
N LEU A 213 -8.58 -2.00 -3.94
CA LEU A 213 -7.75 -2.08 -5.14
C LEU A 213 -6.98 -3.41 -5.11
N LYS A 214 -7.10 -4.21 -6.16
CA LYS A 214 -6.38 -5.48 -6.28
C LYS A 214 -6.15 -5.88 -7.73
N VAL A 215 -5.04 -6.53 -8.02
CA VAL A 215 -4.85 -7.22 -9.31
C VAL A 215 -5.87 -8.35 -9.39
N ALA A 216 -6.74 -8.30 -10.39
CA ALA A 216 -7.78 -9.30 -10.61
C ALA A 216 -7.32 -10.40 -11.54
N GLU A 217 -6.64 -10.04 -12.66
CA GLU A 217 -6.19 -11.00 -13.65
C GLU A 217 -5.03 -10.45 -14.47
N ILE A 218 -4.23 -11.36 -15.03
CA ILE A 218 -3.04 -11.03 -15.84
C ILE A 218 -3.17 -11.70 -17.21
N GLY A 219 -2.83 -10.98 -18.28
CA GLY A 219 -2.84 -11.53 -19.64
C GLY A 219 -4.21 -11.47 -20.32
N THR A 220 -5.16 -10.70 -19.78
CA THR A 220 -6.48 -10.49 -20.38
C THR A 220 -6.82 -8.98 -20.52
N THR A 221 -7.71 -8.67 -21.44
CA THR A 221 -8.21 -7.30 -21.66
C THR A 221 -9.50 -7.01 -20.91
N THR A 222 -10.21 -8.05 -20.47
CA THR A 222 -11.50 -7.94 -19.76
C THR A 222 -11.62 -9.06 -18.74
N LEU A 223 -12.42 -8.87 -17.69
CA LEU A 223 -12.72 -9.90 -16.70
C LEU A 223 -13.98 -10.68 -17.11
N ASP A 224 -13.93 -12.00 -16.93
CA ASP A 224 -15.11 -12.84 -17.03
C ASP A 224 -15.92 -12.84 -15.71
N LYS A 225 -17.08 -13.55 -15.74
CA LYS A 225 -17.97 -13.66 -14.59
C LYS A 225 -17.27 -14.19 -13.34
N ASN A 226 -16.48 -15.25 -13.47
CA ASN A 226 -15.87 -15.93 -12.33
C ASN A 226 -14.74 -15.07 -11.74
N GLN A 227 -14.00 -14.38 -12.59
CA GLN A 227 -12.94 -13.44 -12.20
C GLN A 227 -13.52 -12.24 -11.46
N VAL A 228 -14.64 -11.67 -11.92
CA VAL A 228 -15.34 -10.57 -11.23
C VAL A 228 -15.85 -11.03 -9.86
N ILE A 229 -16.52 -12.19 -9.78
CA ILE A 229 -17.02 -12.71 -8.51
C ILE A 229 -15.84 -12.97 -7.54
N LYS A 230 -14.77 -13.64 -8.00
CA LYS A 230 -13.57 -13.92 -7.21
C LYS A 230 -12.93 -12.62 -6.69
N ALA A 231 -12.88 -11.56 -7.50
CA ALA A 231 -12.24 -10.31 -7.14
C ALA A 231 -13.02 -9.51 -6.08
N TYR A 232 -14.34 -9.49 -6.16
CA TYR A 232 -15.14 -8.53 -5.40
C TYR A 232 -16.04 -9.15 -4.32
N SER A 233 -16.44 -10.44 -4.43
CA SER A 233 -17.50 -10.98 -3.59
C SER A 233 -17.22 -10.93 -2.10
N ASP A 234 -15.96 -11.09 -1.70
CA ASP A 234 -15.57 -11.06 -0.30
C ASP A 234 -15.44 -9.63 0.27
N HIS A 235 -15.44 -8.62 -0.60
CA HIS A 235 -15.23 -7.22 -0.24
C HIS A 235 -16.50 -6.38 -0.27
N ILE A 236 -17.60 -6.92 -0.76
CA ILE A 236 -18.87 -6.21 -0.90
C ILE A 236 -19.93 -6.81 0.02
N ASN A 237 -20.55 -5.97 0.85
CA ASN A 237 -21.64 -6.36 1.71
C ASN A 237 -22.95 -6.53 0.91
N GLU A 238 -23.74 -7.54 1.27
CA GLU A 238 -25.10 -7.73 0.73
C GLU A 238 -26.01 -6.51 0.98
N ASN A 239 -27.07 -6.39 0.20
CA ASN A 239 -28.04 -5.30 0.29
C ASN A 239 -27.49 -3.89 0.02
N SER A 240 -26.31 -3.78 -0.56
CA SER A 240 -25.74 -2.51 -1.04
C SER A 240 -26.29 -2.12 -2.41
N SER A 241 -26.07 -0.88 -2.84
CA SER A 241 -26.38 -0.40 -4.20
C SER A 241 -25.11 -0.36 -5.03
N LEU A 242 -25.10 -1.02 -6.17
CA LEU A 242 -23.93 -1.12 -7.05
C LEU A 242 -24.05 -0.17 -8.23
N CYS A 243 -23.06 0.70 -8.44
CA CYS A 243 -22.93 1.61 -9.58
C CYS A 243 -21.76 1.17 -10.46
N THR A 244 -21.99 0.87 -11.74
CA THR A 244 -20.97 0.37 -12.69
C THR A 244 -21.13 0.96 -14.08
N ASP A 245 -20.22 0.66 -15.00
CA ASP A 245 -20.28 1.02 -16.42
C ASP A 245 -21.36 0.25 -17.22
N GLY A 246 -22.05 -0.70 -16.58
CA GLY A 246 -23.16 -1.45 -17.19
C GLY A 246 -22.75 -2.74 -17.91
N LEU A 247 -21.51 -3.21 -17.78
CA LEU A 247 -21.13 -4.53 -18.28
C LEU A 247 -22.01 -5.63 -17.68
N PHE A 248 -22.36 -6.63 -18.50
CA PHE A 248 -23.27 -7.71 -18.09
C PHE A 248 -22.80 -8.50 -16.87
N VAL A 249 -21.50 -8.67 -16.70
CA VAL A 249 -20.91 -9.39 -15.58
C VAL A 249 -21.27 -8.78 -14.22
N TYR A 250 -21.42 -7.46 -14.13
CA TYR A 250 -21.82 -6.78 -12.90
C TYR A 250 -23.29 -6.99 -12.52
N ARG A 251 -24.16 -7.20 -13.50
CA ARG A 251 -25.56 -7.58 -13.22
C ARG A 251 -25.65 -8.94 -12.55
N ILE A 252 -24.75 -9.85 -12.90
CA ILE A 252 -24.67 -11.18 -12.28
C ILE A 252 -24.18 -11.05 -10.84
N LEU A 253 -23.09 -10.31 -10.60
CA LEU A 253 -22.57 -10.04 -9.25
C LEU A 253 -23.65 -9.40 -8.35
N ALA A 254 -24.36 -8.38 -8.86
CA ALA A 254 -25.42 -7.70 -8.13
C ALA A 254 -26.58 -8.66 -7.75
N ARG A 255 -26.96 -9.57 -8.67
CA ARG A 255 -27.99 -10.59 -8.39
C ARG A 255 -27.54 -11.58 -7.31
N GLU A 256 -26.31 -12.08 -7.39
CA GLU A 256 -25.75 -13.03 -6.42
C GLU A 256 -25.68 -12.41 -5.02
N LYS A 257 -25.36 -11.13 -4.92
CA LYS A 257 -25.26 -10.36 -3.66
C LYS A 257 -26.55 -9.66 -3.24
N LYS A 258 -27.68 -9.90 -3.95
CA LYS A 258 -28.97 -9.26 -3.66
C LYS A 258 -28.90 -7.73 -3.62
N MET A 259 -28.14 -7.15 -4.53
CA MET A 259 -27.89 -5.71 -4.62
C MET A 259 -28.77 -5.05 -5.67
N THR A 260 -29.12 -3.77 -5.44
CA THR A 260 -29.69 -2.91 -6.48
C THR A 260 -28.56 -2.46 -7.41
N HIS A 261 -28.76 -2.62 -8.74
CA HIS A 261 -27.74 -2.28 -9.74
C HIS A 261 -28.14 -1.06 -10.57
N PHE A 262 -27.26 -0.07 -10.61
CA PHE A 262 -27.35 1.14 -11.41
C PHE A 262 -26.24 1.12 -12.46
N ALA A 263 -26.60 0.97 -13.73
CA ALA A 263 -25.68 1.00 -14.85
C ALA A 263 -25.59 2.40 -15.47
N PHE A 264 -24.36 2.87 -15.72
CA PHE A 264 -24.06 4.16 -16.34
C PHE A 264 -23.24 3.93 -17.60
N THR A 265 -23.49 4.70 -18.67
CA THR A 265 -22.65 4.63 -19.86
C THR A 265 -21.35 5.40 -19.61
N SER A 266 -20.21 4.82 -19.97
CA SER A 266 -18.89 5.41 -19.75
C SER A 266 -18.68 6.78 -20.43
N SER A 267 -19.46 7.08 -21.47
CA SER A 267 -19.43 8.35 -22.21
C SER A 267 -20.30 9.44 -21.61
N SER A 268 -21.25 9.09 -20.73
CA SER A 268 -22.19 10.05 -20.13
C SER A 268 -21.69 10.47 -18.75
N LYS A 269 -21.68 11.78 -18.51
CA LYS A 269 -21.57 12.35 -17.15
C LYS A 269 -22.90 12.17 -16.40
N GLU A 270 -23.62 11.08 -16.66
CA GLU A 270 -24.94 10.81 -16.13
C GLU A 270 -24.88 10.63 -14.62
N LYS A 271 -25.78 11.30 -13.93
CA LYS A 271 -25.99 11.15 -12.49
C LYS A 271 -27.48 10.90 -12.27
N ARG A 272 -27.78 9.94 -11.41
CA ARG A 272 -29.16 9.68 -10.94
C ARG A 272 -29.21 9.95 -9.43
N GLY A 273 -29.25 11.25 -9.08
CA GLY A 273 -29.13 11.69 -7.69
C GLY A 273 -27.75 11.35 -7.12
N LEU A 274 -27.71 10.54 -6.08
CA LEU A 274 -26.48 10.09 -5.43
C LEU A 274 -25.74 8.97 -6.20
N TYR A 275 -26.39 8.35 -7.21
CA TYR A 275 -25.84 7.24 -7.97
C TYR A 275 -25.04 7.75 -9.17
N HIS A 276 -23.79 7.40 -9.28
CA HIS A 276 -22.86 7.72 -10.37
C HIS A 276 -21.57 6.89 -10.24
N ILE A 277 -20.63 7.04 -11.17
CA ILE A 277 -19.32 6.36 -11.19
C ILE A 277 -18.15 7.36 -11.19
N ASN A 278 -18.34 8.56 -10.65
CA ASN A 278 -17.32 9.61 -10.73
C ASN A 278 -16.14 9.37 -9.78
N HIS A 279 -16.38 8.79 -8.59
CA HIS A 279 -15.31 8.53 -7.63
C HIS A 279 -14.39 7.43 -8.14
N ILE A 280 -14.91 6.37 -8.73
CA ILE A 280 -14.07 5.32 -9.30
C ILE A 280 -13.24 5.83 -10.49
N ASN A 281 -13.81 6.69 -11.32
CA ASN A 281 -13.08 7.35 -12.41
C ASN A 281 -11.94 8.25 -11.89
N TYR A 282 -12.16 8.94 -10.76
CA TYR A 282 -11.11 9.71 -10.08
C TYR A 282 -10.01 8.79 -9.56
N VAL A 283 -10.35 7.67 -8.95
CA VAL A 283 -9.40 6.65 -8.49
C VAL A 283 -8.54 6.15 -9.66
N HIS A 284 -9.15 5.80 -10.79
CA HIS A 284 -8.43 5.37 -12.00
C HIS A 284 -7.45 6.44 -12.51
N LYS A 285 -7.87 7.70 -12.49
CA LYS A 285 -6.99 8.83 -12.85
C LYS A 285 -5.78 8.86 -11.92
N LYS A 286 -5.99 8.76 -10.61
CA LYS A 286 -4.91 8.82 -9.61
C LYS A 286 -3.94 7.65 -9.69
N ILE A 287 -4.42 6.44 -9.94
CA ILE A 287 -3.56 5.28 -10.18
C ILE A 287 -2.66 5.53 -11.40
N ARG A 288 -3.23 6.05 -12.51
CA ARG A 288 -2.44 6.37 -13.71
C ARG A 288 -1.41 7.47 -13.46
N GLU A 289 -1.77 8.52 -12.73
CA GLU A 289 -0.85 9.61 -12.34
C GLU A 289 0.33 9.06 -11.54
N TYR A 290 0.06 8.24 -10.52
CA TYR A 290 1.09 7.62 -9.69
C TYR A 290 2.03 6.71 -10.51
N MET A 291 1.47 5.83 -11.34
CA MET A 291 2.27 4.92 -12.17
C MET A 291 3.10 5.67 -13.22
N ASN A 292 2.62 6.80 -13.73
CA ASN A 292 3.37 7.64 -14.65
C ASN A 292 4.52 8.39 -13.95
N LYS A 293 4.32 8.82 -12.71
CA LYS A 293 5.37 9.43 -11.86
C LYS A 293 6.45 8.41 -11.51
N HIS A 294 6.06 7.12 -11.32
CA HIS A 294 6.95 6.04 -10.90
C HIS A 294 7.07 4.91 -11.95
N PRO A 295 7.63 5.17 -13.14
CA PRO A 295 7.64 4.20 -14.26
C PRO A 295 8.50 2.95 -14.01
N GLY A 296 9.25 2.92 -12.90
CA GLY A 296 10.08 1.78 -12.48
C GLY A 296 9.35 0.69 -11.69
N ILE A 297 8.07 0.85 -11.41
CA ILE A 297 7.28 -0.16 -10.69
C ILE A 297 7.21 -1.44 -11.52
N SER A 298 7.60 -2.55 -10.88
CA SER A 298 7.46 -3.89 -11.46
C SER A 298 6.07 -4.44 -11.19
N SER A 299 5.46 -5.09 -12.18
CA SER A 299 4.16 -5.75 -12.01
C SER A 299 4.15 -6.82 -10.92
N LYS A 300 5.31 -7.42 -10.62
CA LYS A 300 5.50 -8.34 -9.50
C LYS A 300 5.05 -7.76 -8.14
N TYR A 301 5.15 -6.45 -7.97
CA TYR A 301 4.82 -5.75 -6.72
C TYR A 301 3.57 -4.89 -6.85
N LEU A 302 2.78 -5.10 -7.92
CA LEU A 302 1.67 -4.21 -8.24
C LEU A 302 0.61 -4.16 -7.13
N ASN A 303 0.25 -5.30 -6.53
CA ASN A 303 -0.71 -5.36 -5.42
C ASN A 303 -0.28 -4.51 -4.22
N GLU A 304 1.00 -4.61 -3.84
CA GLU A 304 1.56 -3.82 -2.74
C GLU A 304 1.56 -2.33 -3.07
N TYR A 305 1.90 -1.96 -4.31
CA TYR A 305 1.81 -0.56 -4.75
C TYR A 305 0.36 -0.06 -4.84
N LEU A 306 -0.60 -0.89 -5.21
CA LEU A 306 -2.02 -0.53 -5.17
C LEU A 306 -2.48 -0.22 -3.74
N SER A 307 -2.01 -0.98 -2.75
CA SER A 307 -2.28 -0.71 -1.33
C SER A 307 -1.68 0.62 -0.88
N LEU A 308 -0.46 0.95 -1.34
CA LEU A 308 0.18 2.24 -1.07
C LEU A 308 -0.57 3.40 -1.75
N ILE A 309 -1.01 3.23 -2.99
CA ILE A 309 -1.83 4.23 -3.69
C ILE A 309 -3.15 4.44 -2.96
N GLY A 310 -3.80 3.36 -2.52
CA GLY A 310 -5.02 3.42 -1.72
C GLY A 310 -4.83 4.19 -0.41
N TYR A 311 -3.69 3.99 0.26
CA TYR A 311 -3.32 4.75 1.45
C TYR A 311 -3.17 6.24 1.15
N PHE A 312 -2.47 6.63 0.07
CA PHE A 312 -2.33 8.04 -0.31
C PHE A 312 -3.65 8.69 -0.70
N LEU A 313 -4.58 7.96 -1.31
CA LEU A 313 -5.90 8.48 -1.65
C LEU A 313 -6.79 8.75 -0.44
N LYS A 314 -6.58 8.02 0.66
CA LYS A 314 -7.27 8.24 1.93
C LYS A 314 -6.65 9.36 2.78
N LYS A 315 -5.40 9.74 2.51
CA LYS A 315 -4.59 10.68 3.32
C LYS A 315 -5.24 12.05 3.55
N GLU A 316 -6.07 12.53 2.64
CA GLU A 316 -6.76 13.83 2.78
C GLU A 316 -7.71 13.89 4.00
N ILE A 317 -8.00 12.75 4.64
CA ILE A 317 -8.98 12.60 5.72
C ILE A 317 -8.30 12.37 7.09
N HIS A 318 -7.01 12.02 7.13
CA HIS A 318 -6.35 11.51 8.35
C HIS A 318 -5.30 12.45 8.94
N ASN A 319 -5.18 12.40 10.29
CA ASN A 319 -4.09 13.00 11.03
C ASN A 319 -2.82 12.12 10.87
N ILE A 320 -1.66 12.74 10.59
CA ILE A 320 -0.37 12.05 10.45
C ILE A 320 -0.04 11.15 11.65
N HIS A 321 -0.39 11.58 12.87
CA HIS A 321 -0.21 10.78 14.08
C HIS A 321 -0.99 9.46 14.00
N ASP A 322 -2.28 9.53 13.65
CA ASP A 322 -3.15 8.36 13.56
C ASP A 322 -2.70 7.41 12.44
N ASP A 323 -2.22 7.95 11.33
CA ASP A 323 -1.64 7.15 10.24
C ASP A 323 -0.41 6.35 10.72
N PHE A 324 0.47 6.98 11.51
CA PHE A 324 1.64 6.30 12.04
C PHE A 324 1.30 5.26 13.09
N VAL A 325 0.36 5.58 13.99
CA VAL A 325 -0.18 4.63 14.98
C VAL A 325 -0.76 3.42 14.27
N ASN A 326 -1.54 3.65 13.21
CA ASN A 326 -2.10 2.58 12.40
C ASN A 326 -1.00 1.72 11.77
N LEU A 327 -0.07 2.29 11.03
CA LEU A 327 1.00 1.57 10.35
C LEU A 327 1.90 0.77 11.31
N PHE A 328 2.24 1.32 12.48
CA PHE A 328 3.05 0.62 13.47
C PHE A 328 2.29 -0.49 14.20
N SER A 329 0.96 -0.41 14.25
CA SER A 329 0.10 -1.45 14.84
C SER A 329 -0.33 -2.54 13.86
N CYS A 330 -0.29 -2.28 12.54
CA CYS A 330 -0.73 -3.20 11.50
C CYS A 330 0.09 -4.49 11.46
N ASN A 331 -0.56 -5.58 11.09
CA ASN A 331 0.10 -6.84 10.82
C ASN A 331 1.04 -6.71 9.61
N CYS A 332 2.22 -7.30 9.73
CA CYS A 332 3.23 -7.35 8.68
C CYS A 332 3.91 -8.70 8.70
N ASP A 333 3.73 -9.50 7.68
CA ASP A 333 4.36 -10.81 7.53
C ASP A 333 5.53 -10.81 6.52
N PHE A 334 5.97 -9.62 6.15
CA PHE A 334 7.08 -9.43 5.22
C PHE A 334 8.29 -10.29 5.56
N ARG A 335 8.74 -11.09 4.59
CA ARG A 335 9.97 -11.90 4.67
C ARG A 335 10.90 -11.50 3.53
N ARG A 336 12.10 -11.05 3.86
CA ARG A 336 13.11 -10.67 2.86
C ARG A 336 13.41 -11.79 1.87
N ALA A 337 13.32 -13.05 2.30
CA ALA A 337 13.54 -14.21 1.43
C ALA A 337 12.56 -14.25 0.25
N ASN A 338 11.32 -13.77 0.43
CA ASN A 338 10.31 -13.73 -0.62
C ASN A 338 10.63 -12.73 -1.75
N TYR A 339 11.60 -11.83 -1.51
CA TYR A 339 12.00 -10.77 -2.45
C TYR A 339 13.39 -11.00 -3.06
N ILE A 340 14.11 -12.04 -2.62
CA ILE A 340 15.45 -12.39 -3.11
C ILE A 340 15.32 -13.63 -3.99
N GLY A 341 15.68 -13.51 -5.26
CA GLY A 341 15.89 -14.65 -6.16
C GLY A 341 14.63 -15.30 -6.76
N THR A 342 13.43 -14.78 -6.47
CA THR A 342 12.23 -15.22 -7.19
C THR A 342 12.31 -14.75 -8.64
N GLY A 343 12.41 -15.70 -9.57
CA GLY A 343 12.49 -15.41 -11.00
C GLY A 343 11.18 -14.81 -11.50
N PHE A 344 11.27 -13.74 -12.25
CA PHE A 344 10.16 -12.95 -12.76
C PHE A 344 9.12 -13.75 -13.58
N ALA A 345 9.55 -14.83 -14.23
CA ALA A 345 8.68 -15.58 -15.13
C ALA A 345 7.76 -16.59 -14.42
N THR A 346 8.18 -17.09 -13.26
CA THR A 346 7.40 -18.10 -12.52
C THR A 346 6.36 -17.46 -11.60
N ASP A 347 6.62 -16.24 -11.09
CA ASP A 347 5.75 -15.61 -10.09
C ASP A 347 4.53 -14.91 -10.71
N ILE A 348 4.63 -14.44 -11.96
CA ILE A 348 3.48 -13.86 -12.69
C ILE A 348 2.54 -14.97 -13.17
N ILE A 349 3.07 -16.13 -13.54
CA ILE A 349 2.27 -17.28 -14.01
C ILE A 349 1.61 -18.01 -12.82
N SER A 350 2.19 -17.96 -11.61
CA SER A 350 1.63 -18.59 -10.41
C SER A 350 0.57 -17.74 -9.67
N LEU A 351 0.32 -16.51 -10.11
CA LEU A 351 -0.75 -15.64 -9.60
C LEU A 351 -2.05 -15.75 -10.41
N GLY A 352 -2.07 -16.61 -11.47
CA GLY A 352 -3.23 -16.92 -12.28
C GLY A 352 -3.97 -18.17 -11.79
#